data_56718bc7b3e9d9799e3b7e76b5f375c0
#
_entry.id   56718bc7b3e9d9799e3b7e76b5f375c0
#
_cell.length_a   1.000
_cell.length_b   1.000
_cell.length_c   1.000
_cell.angle_alpha   90.00
_cell.angle_beta   90.00
_cell.angle_gamma   90.00
#
_symmetry.space_group_name_H-M   'P 1'
#
loop_
_entity.id
_entity.type
_entity.pdbx_description
1 polymer ?
#
loop_
_entity_poly.entity_id
_entity_poly.type
_entity_poly.pdbx_seq_one_letter_code
_entity_poly.pdbx_strand_id
1 'polypeptide(L)'
;MNRRIITIIIALAAVCSGASAQQKQGHVMRPSSKGMGHPEEIGKAQVEVMYALNAEDISDERTYIDLHVLRAGKGISKHYSRFLELNDSLADDFNKRNPNASGRPRVFYTGGRNRDYWSEYQFTDIYTENGQQTFYAWMPRYMERYNACYTEPAVQQQWTLGGERQTILGHECQRATCHWRGRDFEAWFAPDIPVRLGPWSFGGLPGLILKLYDTQRLYTWEAVSLRSGTFPITKRDYTDFHKDSREHVYKLQVAANRDYLKTGGARDRVTGQLKSKQFPYDPLELE
;
A
#
# COMPACT_ATOMS: atom_id res chain seq x y z
N MET A 1 -1.40 49.76 -50.02
CA MET A 1 -1.03 48.32 -50.04
C MET A 1 -0.52 47.99 -48.64
N ASN A 2 -1.44 47.67 -47.71
CA ASN A 2 -1.15 47.42 -46.29
C ASN A 2 -0.92 45.92 -46.05
N ARG A 3 0.33 45.54 -45.78
CA ARG A 3 0.64 44.20 -45.30
C ARG A 3 0.38 44.15 -43.81
N ARG A 4 -0.62 43.40 -43.38
CA ARG A 4 -0.85 43.02 -41.97
C ARG A 4 0.09 41.88 -41.65
N ILE A 5 1.04 42.11 -40.73
CA ILE A 5 1.87 41.07 -40.15
C ILE A 5 1.04 40.41 -39.06
N ILE A 6 0.69 39.14 -39.27
CA ILE A 6 0.05 38.27 -38.25
C ILE A 6 1.18 37.66 -37.43
N THR A 7 1.34 38.18 -36.23
CA THR A 7 2.25 37.58 -35.23
C THR A 7 1.55 36.34 -34.61
N ILE A 8 1.97 35.15 -35.01
CA ILE A 8 1.54 33.91 -34.37
C ILE A 8 2.31 33.78 -33.06
N ILE A 9 1.64 34.00 -31.94
CA ILE A 9 2.18 33.66 -30.61
C ILE A 9 2.00 32.16 -30.45
N ILE A 10 3.06 31.40 -30.63
CA ILE A 10 3.13 29.98 -30.23
C ILE A 10 3.28 29.99 -28.72
N ALA A 11 2.17 29.75 -28.01
CA ALA A 11 2.20 29.44 -26.60
C ALA A 11 2.88 28.06 -26.45
N LEU A 12 4.15 28.05 -26.08
CA LEU A 12 4.86 26.87 -25.63
C LEU A 12 4.22 26.46 -24.30
N ALA A 13 3.25 25.55 -24.35
CA ALA A 13 2.83 24.85 -23.15
C ALA A 13 4.04 24.04 -22.67
N ALA A 14 4.73 24.55 -21.68
CA ALA A 14 5.68 23.77 -20.92
C ALA A 14 4.88 22.63 -20.27
N VAL A 15 4.89 21.46 -20.92
CA VAL A 15 4.56 20.22 -20.26
C VAL A 15 5.65 20.06 -19.21
N CYS A 16 5.39 20.58 -18.01
CA CYS A 16 6.07 20.12 -16.82
C CYS A 16 5.71 18.63 -16.73
N SER A 17 6.51 17.78 -17.38
CA SER A 17 6.66 16.40 -16.97
C SER A 17 7.16 16.48 -15.53
N GLY A 18 6.22 16.58 -14.58
CA GLY A 18 6.49 16.27 -13.21
C GLY A 18 7.06 14.86 -13.23
N ALA A 19 8.38 14.77 -13.25
CA ALA A 19 9.05 13.58 -12.82
C ALA A 19 8.51 13.39 -11.40
N SER A 20 7.47 12.55 -11.27
CA SER A 20 7.02 12.12 -9.96
C SER A 20 8.30 11.64 -9.31
N ALA A 21 8.68 12.28 -8.22
CA ALA A 21 9.73 11.80 -7.36
C ALA A 21 9.21 10.52 -6.70
N GLN A 22 8.81 9.60 -7.58
CA GLN A 22 8.40 8.28 -7.21
C GLN A 22 9.58 7.70 -6.49
N GLN A 23 9.43 7.55 -5.21
CA GLN A 23 10.40 6.90 -4.36
C GLN A 23 11.08 5.81 -5.16
N LYS A 24 12.38 5.92 -5.36
CA LYS A 24 13.18 4.78 -5.78
C LYS A 24 13.15 3.79 -4.61
N GLN A 25 12.01 3.12 -4.45
CA GLN A 25 11.89 1.96 -3.60
C GLN A 25 12.91 0.98 -4.13
N GLY A 26 13.79 0.49 -3.34
CA GLY A 26 14.78 -0.42 -3.83
C GLY A 26 16.05 -0.51 -3.01
N HIS A 27 16.00 -0.07 -1.75
CA HIS A 27 17.17 -0.09 -0.89
C HIS A 27 16.97 -0.97 0.33
N VAL A 28 15.71 -1.16 0.75
CA VAL A 28 15.34 -1.86 1.96
C VAL A 28 14.97 -3.29 1.59
N MET A 29 15.74 -4.25 2.07
CA MET A 29 15.51 -5.65 1.73
C MET A 29 14.26 -6.18 2.43
N ARG A 30 13.41 -6.86 1.68
CA ARG A 30 12.25 -7.54 2.24
C ARG A 30 12.67 -8.69 3.17
N PRO A 31 11.89 -9.00 4.21
CA PRO A 31 12.10 -10.20 5.02
C PRO A 31 11.93 -11.44 4.14
N SER A 32 12.53 -12.55 4.58
CA SER A 32 12.30 -13.84 3.93
C SER A 32 10.85 -14.26 4.16
N SER A 33 10.21 -14.80 3.12
CA SER A 33 8.88 -15.37 3.27
C SER A 33 8.88 -16.47 4.34
N LYS A 34 7.93 -16.41 5.26
CA LYS A 34 7.65 -17.49 6.21
C LYS A 34 6.58 -18.44 5.70
N GLY A 35 5.99 -18.15 4.52
CA GLY A 35 4.79 -18.81 4.00
C GLY A 35 3.51 -18.22 4.59
N MET A 36 2.37 -18.81 4.23
CA MET A 36 1.06 -18.42 4.77
C MET A 36 0.81 -19.01 6.16
N GLY A 37 1.50 -20.12 6.49
CA GLY A 37 1.21 -20.90 7.70
C GLY A 37 -0.19 -21.51 7.66
N HIS A 38 -0.90 -21.42 8.79
CA HIS A 38 -2.28 -21.90 8.93
C HIS A 38 -3.20 -20.72 9.29
N PRO A 39 -3.60 -19.87 8.32
CA PRO A 39 -4.43 -18.71 8.61
C PRO A 39 -5.82 -19.17 9.07
N GLU A 40 -6.32 -18.55 10.12
CA GLU A 40 -7.65 -18.78 10.66
C GLU A 40 -8.68 -17.95 9.88
N GLU A 41 -9.84 -18.56 9.53
CA GLU A 41 -10.98 -17.79 9.00
C GLU A 41 -11.69 -17.07 10.17
N ILE A 42 -11.65 -15.74 10.17
CA ILE A 42 -12.25 -14.89 11.20
C ILE A 42 -13.56 -14.23 10.75
N GLY A 43 -13.94 -14.37 9.50
CA GLY A 43 -15.18 -13.81 8.97
C GLY A 43 -15.31 -13.96 7.46
N LYS A 44 -16.38 -13.35 6.92
CA LYS A 44 -16.69 -13.38 5.48
C LYS A 44 -16.94 -11.97 4.95
N ALA A 45 -16.35 -11.67 3.81
CA ALA A 45 -16.60 -10.47 3.04
C ALA A 45 -17.67 -10.73 1.98
N GLN A 46 -18.44 -9.70 1.66
CA GLN A 46 -19.40 -9.69 0.56
C GLN A 46 -18.87 -8.92 -0.65
N VAL A 47 -17.86 -8.08 -0.44
CA VAL A 47 -17.21 -7.30 -1.49
C VAL A 47 -15.70 -7.53 -1.41
N GLU A 48 -15.09 -7.78 -2.57
CA GLU A 48 -13.65 -7.77 -2.74
C GLU A 48 -13.29 -6.76 -3.82
N VAL A 49 -12.38 -5.86 -3.52
CA VAL A 49 -11.83 -4.91 -4.49
C VAL A 49 -10.31 -5.00 -4.49
N MET A 50 -9.71 -4.92 -5.68
CA MET A 50 -8.26 -4.90 -5.87
C MET A 50 -7.85 -3.53 -6.40
N TYR A 51 -6.83 -2.95 -5.76
CA TYR A 51 -6.29 -1.64 -6.10
C TYR A 51 -4.86 -1.76 -6.59
N ALA A 52 -4.58 -1.22 -7.77
CA ALA A 52 -3.21 -0.99 -8.20
C ALA A 52 -2.61 0.17 -7.40
N LEU A 53 -1.51 -0.08 -6.69
CA LEU A 53 -0.74 0.95 -6.01
C LEU A 53 0.31 1.49 -6.96
N ASN A 54 0.31 2.80 -7.19
CA ASN A 54 1.30 3.54 -7.98
C ASN A 54 1.61 2.86 -9.33
N ALA A 55 0.57 2.49 -10.08
CA ALA A 55 0.70 1.97 -11.43
C ALA A 55 1.20 3.06 -12.38
N GLU A 56 2.13 2.73 -13.28
CA GLU A 56 2.50 3.57 -14.43
C GLU A 56 1.49 3.40 -15.57
N ASP A 57 1.02 2.15 -15.75
CA ASP A 57 -0.06 1.78 -16.66
C ASP A 57 -1.04 0.88 -15.88
N ILE A 58 -2.27 1.36 -15.69
CA ILE A 58 -3.32 0.65 -14.95
C ILE A 58 -3.73 -0.67 -15.62
N SER A 59 -3.47 -0.84 -16.89
CA SER A 59 -3.76 -2.07 -17.65
C SER A 59 -2.65 -3.12 -17.57
N ASP A 60 -1.47 -2.76 -17.05
CA ASP A 60 -0.31 -3.65 -16.95
C ASP A 60 0.13 -3.83 -15.49
N GLU A 61 -0.22 -4.95 -14.89
CA GLU A 61 0.15 -5.31 -13.51
C GLU A 61 1.66 -5.25 -13.24
N ARG A 62 2.49 -5.44 -14.26
CA ARG A 62 3.96 -5.38 -14.13
C ARG A 62 4.46 -3.98 -13.76
N THR A 63 3.65 -2.96 -14.01
CA THR A 63 3.96 -1.55 -13.70
C THR A 63 3.56 -1.13 -12.31
N TYR A 64 2.80 -1.96 -11.56
CA TYR A 64 2.36 -1.64 -10.21
C TYR A 64 3.51 -1.75 -9.21
N ILE A 65 3.48 -0.91 -8.18
CA ILE A 65 4.32 -1.14 -6.99
C ILE A 65 3.80 -2.35 -6.24
N ASP A 66 2.47 -2.41 -6.06
CA ASP A 66 1.78 -3.54 -5.43
C ASP A 66 0.33 -3.63 -5.93
N LEU A 67 -0.31 -4.77 -5.66
CA LEU A 67 -1.74 -4.98 -5.84
C LEU A 67 -2.36 -5.20 -4.46
N HIS A 68 -3.08 -4.21 -3.97
CA HIS A 68 -3.75 -4.29 -2.67
C HIS A 68 -5.14 -4.88 -2.81
N VAL A 69 -5.54 -5.70 -1.85
CA VAL A 69 -6.89 -6.27 -1.76
C VAL A 69 -7.59 -5.73 -0.53
N LEU A 70 -8.80 -5.24 -0.70
CA LEU A 70 -9.75 -4.99 0.38
C LEU A 70 -10.88 -6.01 0.31
N ARG A 71 -11.05 -6.81 1.36
CA ARG A 71 -12.24 -7.65 1.60
C ARG A 71 -13.10 -6.99 2.65
N ALA A 72 -14.33 -6.66 2.32
CA ALA A 72 -15.26 -5.97 3.19
C ALA A 72 -16.49 -6.79 3.46
N GLY A 73 -16.78 -7.01 4.75
CA GLY A 73 -17.95 -7.71 5.26
C GLY A 73 -18.72 -6.87 6.29
N LYS A 74 -19.73 -7.46 6.89
CA LYS A 74 -20.52 -6.77 7.91
C LYS A 74 -19.71 -6.65 9.21
N GLY A 75 -19.26 -5.42 9.51
CA GLY A 75 -18.49 -5.13 10.72
C GLY A 75 -17.06 -5.65 10.73
N ILE A 76 -16.59 -6.24 9.64
CA ILE A 76 -15.24 -6.77 9.52
C ILE A 76 -14.66 -6.48 8.11
N SER A 77 -13.39 -6.15 8.05
CA SER A 77 -12.66 -6.06 6.78
C SER A 77 -11.19 -6.44 6.94
N LYS A 78 -10.57 -6.76 5.81
CA LYS A 78 -9.12 -6.97 5.71
C LYS A 78 -8.58 -6.25 4.49
N HIS A 79 -7.52 -5.46 4.68
CA HIS A 79 -6.72 -4.88 3.61
C HIS A 79 -5.30 -5.48 3.66
N TYR A 80 -4.76 -5.92 2.51
CA TYR A 80 -3.47 -6.60 2.44
C TYR A 80 -2.86 -6.59 1.04
N SER A 81 -1.56 -6.92 0.92
CA SER A 81 -0.86 -7.09 -0.35
C SER A 81 -1.17 -8.43 -1.00
N ARG A 82 -1.69 -8.40 -2.22
CA ARG A 82 -1.88 -9.60 -3.04
C ARG A 82 -0.57 -10.21 -3.49
N PHE A 83 0.41 -9.38 -3.82
CA PHE A 83 1.72 -9.87 -4.26
C PHE A 83 2.46 -10.59 -3.14
N LEU A 84 2.35 -10.08 -1.89
CA LEU A 84 2.90 -10.77 -0.73
C LEU A 84 2.18 -12.09 -0.45
N GLU A 85 0.86 -12.09 -0.50
CA GLU A 85 0.06 -13.31 -0.31
C GLU A 85 0.42 -14.39 -1.33
N LEU A 86 0.54 -14.03 -2.62
CA LEU A 86 0.96 -14.96 -3.68
C LEU A 86 2.38 -15.47 -3.45
N ASN A 87 3.30 -14.59 -3.07
CA ASN A 87 4.67 -14.98 -2.76
C ASN A 87 4.73 -16.01 -1.62
N ASP A 88 3.96 -15.78 -0.56
CA ASP A 88 3.96 -16.66 0.60
C ASP A 88 3.26 -17.99 0.32
N SER A 89 2.19 -17.98 -0.48
CA SER A 89 1.53 -19.19 -0.96
C SER A 89 2.46 -20.06 -1.82
N LEU A 90 3.21 -19.43 -2.73
CA LEU A 90 4.21 -20.14 -3.54
C LEU A 90 5.39 -20.66 -2.70
N ALA A 91 5.74 -19.96 -1.61
CA ALA A 91 6.75 -20.43 -0.67
C ALA A 91 6.30 -21.69 0.06
N ASP A 92 5.02 -21.75 0.50
CA ASP A 92 4.44 -22.95 1.11
C ASP A 92 4.40 -24.14 0.14
N ASP A 93 4.02 -23.88 -1.09
CA ASP A 93 4.00 -24.86 -2.15
C ASP A 93 5.39 -25.44 -2.44
N PHE A 94 6.40 -24.56 -2.48
CA PHE A 94 7.80 -24.98 -2.63
C PHE A 94 8.24 -25.86 -1.45
N ASN A 95 7.98 -25.43 -0.21
CA ASN A 95 8.35 -26.17 0.99
C ASN A 95 7.70 -27.57 1.03
N LYS A 96 6.42 -27.67 0.66
CA LYS A 96 5.70 -28.94 0.57
C LYS A 96 6.31 -29.88 -0.46
N ARG A 97 6.69 -29.36 -1.62
CA ARG A 97 7.29 -30.16 -2.71
C ARG A 97 8.76 -30.49 -2.47
N ASN A 98 9.44 -29.74 -1.66
CA ASN A 98 10.88 -29.85 -1.43
C ASN A 98 11.23 -29.87 0.08
N PRO A 99 10.75 -30.87 0.85
CA PRO A 99 10.88 -30.89 2.31
C PRO A 99 12.36 -30.98 2.76
N ASN A 100 13.25 -31.50 1.91
CA ASN A 100 14.67 -31.68 2.20
C ASN A 100 15.56 -30.63 1.52
N ALA A 101 15.00 -29.54 0.97
CA ALA A 101 15.79 -28.51 0.32
C ALA A 101 16.71 -27.81 1.31
N SER A 102 18.02 -27.77 1.02
CA SER A 102 19.02 -27.05 1.83
C SER A 102 18.96 -25.52 1.63
N GLY A 103 18.18 -25.03 0.69
CA GLY A 103 17.95 -23.62 0.41
C GLY A 103 16.67 -23.41 -0.39
N ARG A 104 16.20 -22.18 -0.37
CA ARG A 104 15.01 -21.78 -1.12
C ARG A 104 15.17 -20.38 -1.73
N PRO A 105 14.44 -20.06 -2.82
CA PRO A 105 14.38 -18.71 -3.34
C PRO A 105 13.92 -17.75 -2.24
N ARG A 106 14.46 -16.53 -2.26
CA ARG A 106 14.01 -15.47 -1.36
C ARG A 106 12.68 -14.89 -1.80
N VAL A 107 12.44 -14.83 -3.10
CA VAL A 107 11.24 -14.33 -3.74
C VAL A 107 10.71 -15.40 -4.69
N PHE A 108 9.44 -15.73 -4.56
CA PHE A 108 8.74 -16.71 -5.38
C PHE A 108 7.83 -16.06 -6.41
N TYR A 109 7.20 -14.94 -6.04
CA TYR A 109 6.33 -14.18 -6.92
C TYR A 109 7.04 -12.91 -7.41
N THR A 110 7.01 -12.70 -8.71
CA THR A 110 7.73 -11.61 -9.38
C THR A 110 6.81 -10.60 -10.09
N GLY A 111 5.54 -10.54 -9.68
CA GLY A 111 4.60 -9.52 -10.14
C GLY A 111 4.99 -8.13 -9.67
N GLY A 112 4.54 -7.13 -10.43
CA GLY A 112 4.85 -5.73 -10.18
C GLY A 112 6.33 -5.38 -10.39
N ARG A 113 6.69 -4.14 -10.09
CA ARG A 113 8.05 -3.62 -10.26
C ARG A 113 8.88 -3.59 -8.96
N ASN A 114 8.24 -3.78 -7.78
CA ASN A 114 8.93 -3.77 -6.48
C ASN A 114 9.19 -5.18 -5.92
N ARG A 115 9.86 -6.03 -6.72
CA ARG A 115 9.92 -7.49 -6.51
C ARG A 115 10.66 -7.93 -5.24
N ASP A 116 11.75 -7.25 -4.90
CA ASP A 116 12.75 -7.76 -3.95
C ASP A 116 12.96 -6.84 -2.74
N TYR A 117 12.15 -5.80 -2.67
CA TYR A 117 12.31 -4.75 -1.68
C TYR A 117 11.11 -4.69 -0.74
N TRP A 118 11.36 -4.16 0.44
CA TRP A 118 10.35 -3.92 1.44
C TRP A 118 9.75 -2.52 1.28
N SER A 119 8.45 -2.42 1.50
CA SER A 119 7.77 -1.16 1.79
C SER A 119 6.72 -1.41 2.87
N GLU A 120 6.46 -0.43 3.72
CA GLU A 120 5.46 -0.51 4.77
C GLU A 120 4.06 -0.79 4.21
N TYR A 121 3.74 -0.31 3.02
CA TYR A 121 2.43 -0.50 2.39
C TYR A 121 2.20 -1.96 1.97
N GLN A 122 3.22 -2.60 1.47
CA GLN A 122 3.18 -4.01 1.08
C GLN A 122 3.21 -4.93 2.30
N PHE A 123 3.99 -4.56 3.31
CA PHE A 123 4.25 -5.38 4.48
C PHE A 123 3.44 -4.97 5.71
N THR A 124 2.19 -4.51 5.49
CA THR A 124 1.24 -4.24 6.57
C THR A 124 -0.12 -4.82 6.23
N ASP A 125 -0.61 -5.74 7.06
CA ASP A 125 -2.01 -6.19 7.01
C ASP A 125 -2.83 -5.32 7.95
N ILE A 126 -4.02 -4.88 7.48
CA ILE A 126 -4.94 -4.06 8.26
C ILE A 126 -6.25 -4.82 8.42
N TYR A 127 -6.66 -5.05 9.66
CA TYR A 127 -7.96 -5.62 9.99
C TYR A 127 -8.83 -4.56 10.63
N THR A 128 -10.07 -4.44 10.16
CA THR A 128 -11.07 -3.59 10.80
C THR A 128 -12.13 -4.47 11.43
N GLU A 129 -12.33 -4.33 12.72
CA GLU A 129 -13.35 -5.06 13.49
C GLU A 129 -14.00 -4.12 14.51
N ASN A 130 -15.32 -4.08 14.55
CA ASN A 130 -16.07 -3.30 15.56
C ASN A 130 -15.62 -1.83 15.69
N GLY A 131 -15.30 -1.18 14.58
CA GLY A 131 -14.87 0.22 14.56
C GLY A 131 -13.42 0.45 15.01
N GLN A 132 -12.63 -0.61 15.15
CA GLN A 132 -11.19 -0.53 15.41
C GLN A 132 -10.40 -1.06 14.22
N GLN A 133 -9.28 -0.43 13.89
CA GLN A 133 -8.32 -0.91 12.91
C GLN A 133 -7.07 -1.40 13.61
N THR A 134 -6.68 -2.65 13.34
CA THR A 134 -5.41 -3.21 13.82
C THR A 134 -4.47 -3.39 12.65
N PHE A 135 -3.30 -2.79 12.77
CA PHE A 135 -2.22 -2.83 11.80
C PHE A 135 -1.17 -3.84 12.27
N TYR A 136 -0.84 -4.80 11.42
CA TYR A 136 0.25 -5.74 11.63
C TYR A 136 1.38 -5.41 10.66
N ALA A 137 2.41 -4.73 11.16
CA ALA A 137 3.53 -4.22 10.39
C ALA A 137 4.73 -5.16 10.48
N TRP A 138 5.08 -5.82 9.37
CA TRP A 138 6.35 -6.53 9.24
C TRP A 138 7.46 -5.54 8.93
N MET A 139 8.51 -5.62 9.71
CA MET A 139 9.70 -4.83 9.49
C MET A 139 10.62 -5.48 8.44
N PRO A 140 11.52 -4.72 7.83
CA PRO A 140 12.43 -5.24 6.82
C PRO A 140 13.41 -6.26 7.39
N ARG A 141 14.11 -6.95 6.50
CA ARG A 141 15.13 -7.94 6.84
C ARG A 141 16.16 -7.38 7.83
N TYR A 142 16.56 -8.19 8.79
CA TYR A 142 17.41 -7.85 9.94
C TYR A 142 16.74 -6.93 10.99
N MET A 143 15.49 -6.54 10.75
CA MET A 143 14.70 -5.77 11.70
C MET A 143 13.43 -6.52 12.13
N GLU A 144 13.29 -7.80 11.79
CA GLU A 144 12.07 -8.61 12.04
C GLU A 144 11.74 -8.70 13.55
N ARG A 145 12.71 -8.52 14.42
CA ARG A 145 12.50 -8.43 15.89
C ARG A 145 11.62 -7.23 16.30
N TYR A 146 11.43 -6.27 15.39
CA TYR A 146 10.59 -5.09 15.58
C TYR A 146 9.24 -5.22 14.87
N ASN A 147 8.88 -6.42 14.41
CA ASN A 147 7.53 -6.66 13.92
C ASN A 147 6.54 -6.28 15.01
N ALA A 148 5.60 -5.42 14.68
CA ALA A 148 4.72 -4.84 15.68
C ALA A 148 3.27 -4.77 15.21
N CYS A 149 2.35 -4.71 16.17
CA CYS A 149 0.97 -4.37 15.91
C CYS A 149 0.52 -3.20 16.77
N TYR A 150 -0.30 -2.34 16.19
CA TYR A 150 -0.98 -1.26 16.90
C TYR A 150 -2.45 -1.19 16.47
N THR A 151 -3.28 -0.65 17.35
CA THR A 151 -4.71 -0.52 17.09
C THR A 151 -5.13 0.93 17.27
N GLU A 152 -5.91 1.43 16.32
CA GLU A 152 -6.51 2.77 16.35
C GLU A 152 -8.02 2.64 16.11
N PRO A 153 -8.84 3.63 16.54
CA PRO A 153 -10.20 3.73 16.05
C PRO A 153 -10.20 3.74 14.52
N ALA A 154 -11.14 3.03 13.90
CA ALA A 154 -11.31 3.10 12.45
C ALA A 154 -11.65 4.56 12.09
N VAL A 155 -10.66 5.24 11.53
CA VAL A 155 -10.75 6.67 11.34
C VAL A 155 -11.63 6.97 10.15
N GLN A 156 -12.50 7.96 10.35
CA GLN A 156 -13.27 8.56 9.28
C GLN A 156 -12.66 9.92 8.98
N GLN A 157 -12.02 10.02 7.81
CA GLN A 157 -11.50 11.28 7.32
C GLN A 157 -12.64 12.30 7.18
N GLN A 158 -12.34 13.58 7.42
CA GLN A 158 -13.29 14.68 7.20
C GLN A 158 -13.31 15.02 5.71
N TRP A 159 -14.30 14.50 4.98
CA TRP A 159 -14.40 14.67 3.54
C TRP A 159 -15.25 15.87 3.14
N THR A 160 -14.75 16.64 2.18
CA THR A 160 -15.53 17.64 1.43
C THR A 160 -15.96 17.02 0.10
N LEU A 161 -17.28 16.93 -0.11
CA LEU A 161 -17.83 16.32 -1.34
C LEU A 161 -17.79 17.34 -2.48
N GLY A 162 -17.28 16.92 -3.63
CA GLY A 162 -17.31 17.67 -4.90
C GLY A 162 -18.55 17.34 -5.74
N GLY A 163 -18.76 18.14 -6.80
CA GLY A 163 -19.81 17.92 -7.78
C GLY A 163 -19.39 17.04 -8.95
N GLU A 164 -18.08 16.84 -9.12
CA GLU A 164 -17.51 16.14 -10.27
C GLU A 164 -17.85 14.64 -10.23
N ARG A 165 -17.99 14.07 -11.42
CA ARG A 165 -18.31 12.65 -11.63
C ARG A 165 -17.34 12.04 -12.62
N GLN A 166 -17.01 10.75 -12.41
CA GLN A 166 -16.33 9.91 -13.40
C GLN A 166 -16.77 8.45 -13.25
N THR A 167 -16.63 7.68 -14.30
CA THR A 167 -16.94 6.23 -14.26
C THR A 167 -15.67 5.44 -13.99
N ILE A 168 -15.69 4.57 -12.97
CA ILE A 168 -14.61 3.63 -12.64
C ILE A 168 -15.22 2.24 -12.51
N LEU A 169 -14.69 1.27 -13.26
CA LEU A 169 -15.20 -0.12 -13.31
C LEU A 169 -16.72 -0.22 -13.56
N GLY A 170 -17.30 0.73 -14.32
CA GLY A 170 -18.72 0.77 -14.63
C GLY A 170 -19.61 1.47 -13.59
N HIS A 171 -19.04 1.95 -12.47
CA HIS A 171 -19.74 2.68 -11.41
C HIS A 171 -19.55 4.18 -11.56
N GLU A 172 -20.65 4.95 -11.44
CA GLU A 172 -20.54 6.41 -11.36
C GLU A 172 -19.98 6.82 -10.00
N CYS A 173 -18.78 7.40 -10.01
CA CYS A 173 -18.07 7.84 -8.81
C CYS A 173 -18.17 9.35 -8.64
N GLN A 174 -18.35 9.80 -7.40
CA GLN A 174 -18.31 11.19 -7.00
C GLN A 174 -16.95 11.54 -6.41
N ARG A 175 -16.47 12.75 -6.70
CA ARG A 175 -15.25 13.30 -6.12
C ARG A 175 -15.44 13.71 -4.66
N ALA A 176 -14.42 13.48 -3.84
CA ALA A 176 -14.31 14.03 -2.50
C ALA A 176 -12.84 14.38 -2.20
N THR A 177 -12.61 15.35 -1.31
CA THR A 177 -11.27 15.75 -0.87
C THR A 177 -11.19 15.79 0.64
N CYS A 178 -10.01 15.54 1.20
CA CYS A 178 -9.75 15.73 2.62
C CYS A 178 -8.29 16.13 2.85
N HIS A 179 -8.03 16.81 3.96
CA HIS A 179 -6.71 16.90 4.56
C HIS A 179 -6.59 15.79 5.61
N TRP A 180 -5.53 14.98 5.53
CA TRP A 180 -5.34 13.85 6.42
C TRP A 180 -3.86 13.61 6.70
N ARG A 181 -3.46 13.60 7.97
CA ARG A 181 -2.08 13.33 8.42
C ARG A 181 -1.03 14.08 7.61
N GLY A 182 -1.23 15.41 7.49
CA GLY A 182 -0.30 16.32 6.83
C GLY A 182 -0.31 16.31 5.30
N ARG A 183 -1.24 15.57 4.65
CA ARG A 183 -1.42 15.55 3.20
C ARG A 183 -2.84 15.84 2.77
N ASP A 184 -2.96 16.39 1.56
CA ASP A 184 -4.25 16.58 0.89
C ASP A 184 -4.50 15.41 -0.04
N PHE A 185 -5.70 14.81 0.09
CA PHE A 185 -6.13 13.66 -0.71
C PHE A 185 -7.35 13.99 -1.54
N GLU A 186 -7.41 13.32 -2.70
CA GLU A 186 -8.60 13.27 -3.54
C GLU A 186 -9.05 11.82 -3.69
N ALA A 187 -10.34 11.59 -3.46
CA ALA A 187 -10.99 10.30 -3.58
C ALA A 187 -12.14 10.35 -4.58
N TRP A 188 -12.38 9.22 -5.23
CA TRP A 188 -13.54 8.96 -6.07
C TRP A 188 -14.25 7.74 -5.52
N PHE A 189 -15.46 7.93 -5.04
CA PHE A 189 -16.25 6.89 -4.39
C PHE A 189 -17.53 6.59 -5.16
N ALA A 190 -17.96 5.33 -5.14
CA ALA A 190 -19.16 4.82 -5.78
C ALA A 190 -20.32 4.77 -4.77
N PRO A 191 -21.31 5.68 -4.84
CA PRO A 191 -22.43 5.72 -3.88
C PRO A 191 -23.36 4.52 -3.98
N ASP A 192 -23.40 3.83 -5.13
CA ASP A 192 -24.19 2.63 -5.38
C ASP A 192 -23.62 1.38 -4.69
N ILE A 193 -22.40 1.44 -4.14
CA ILE A 193 -21.77 0.37 -3.37
C ILE A 193 -21.76 0.77 -1.90
N PRO A 194 -22.67 0.23 -1.05
CA PRO A 194 -22.85 0.71 0.34
C PRO A 194 -21.77 0.20 1.30
N VAL A 195 -20.51 0.34 0.90
CA VAL A 195 -19.30 -0.01 1.68
C VAL A 195 -18.52 1.27 1.93
N ARG A 196 -18.45 1.71 3.19
CA ARG A 196 -17.82 2.99 3.58
C ARG A 196 -16.32 2.84 3.84
N LEU A 197 -15.62 2.11 2.99
CA LEU A 197 -14.20 1.78 3.09
C LEU A 197 -13.48 2.15 1.79
N GLY A 198 -12.16 2.10 1.83
CA GLY A 198 -11.27 2.34 0.72
C GLY A 198 -9.91 1.64 0.90
N PRO A 199 -8.93 1.96 0.06
CA PRO A 199 -7.59 1.41 0.20
C PRO A 199 -6.91 1.94 1.47
N TRP A 200 -5.96 1.18 1.99
CA TRP A 200 -5.24 1.48 3.22
C TRP A 200 -6.20 1.69 4.40
N SER A 201 -6.06 2.78 5.13
CA SER A 201 -6.92 3.14 6.27
C SER A 201 -8.02 4.15 5.92
N PHE A 202 -8.25 4.41 4.63
CA PHE A 202 -9.23 5.41 4.21
C PHE A 202 -10.65 4.85 4.20
N GLY A 203 -11.61 5.73 4.56
CA GLY A 203 -13.02 5.39 4.59
C GLY A 203 -13.90 6.56 4.99
N GLY A 204 -15.16 6.26 5.38
CA GLY A 204 -16.09 7.27 5.87
C GLY A 204 -16.98 7.93 4.80
N LEU A 205 -16.63 7.85 3.51
CA LEU A 205 -17.50 8.32 2.43
C LEU A 205 -18.77 7.46 2.32
N PRO A 206 -19.88 8.00 1.79
CA PRO A 206 -21.14 7.26 1.64
C PRO A 206 -21.10 6.32 0.40
N GLY A 207 -20.05 5.48 0.33
CA GLY A 207 -19.80 4.53 -0.75
C GLY A 207 -18.36 4.04 -0.74
N LEU A 208 -18.07 3.02 -1.58
CA LEU A 208 -16.74 2.44 -1.70
C LEU A 208 -15.81 3.38 -2.48
N ILE A 209 -14.64 3.67 -1.92
CA ILE A 209 -13.61 4.45 -2.61
C ILE A 209 -12.97 3.56 -3.67
N LEU A 210 -13.14 3.91 -4.95
CA LEU A 210 -12.55 3.17 -6.08
C LEU A 210 -11.24 3.79 -6.58
N LYS A 211 -10.98 5.07 -6.28
CA LYS A 211 -9.71 5.73 -6.58
C LYS A 211 -9.37 6.71 -5.48
N LEU A 212 -8.10 6.73 -5.10
CA LEU A 212 -7.56 7.61 -4.07
C LEU A 212 -6.13 8.01 -4.44
N TYR A 213 -5.78 9.27 -4.23
CA TYR A 213 -4.41 9.73 -4.38
C TYR A 213 -4.16 11.00 -3.56
N ASP A 214 -2.91 11.20 -3.12
CA ASP A 214 -2.49 12.50 -2.61
C ASP A 214 -2.32 13.50 -3.77
N THR A 215 -2.49 14.78 -3.50
CA THR A 215 -2.46 15.83 -4.56
C THR A 215 -1.13 15.93 -5.30
N GLN A 216 -0.04 15.42 -4.70
CA GLN A 216 1.28 15.34 -5.33
C GLN A 216 1.48 14.06 -6.16
N ARG A 217 0.53 13.13 -6.14
CA ARG A 217 0.60 11.85 -6.85
C ARG A 217 1.77 10.96 -6.43
N LEU A 218 2.22 11.09 -5.19
CA LEU A 218 3.23 10.21 -4.62
C LEU A 218 2.64 8.85 -4.27
N TYR A 219 1.37 8.85 -3.88
CA TYR A 219 0.59 7.66 -3.52
C TYR A 219 -0.72 7.66 -4.28
N THR A 220 -0.92 6.63 -5.09
CA THR A 220 -2.13 6.47 -5.89
C THR A 220 -2.65 5.05 -5.77
N TRP A 221 -3.93 4.91 -5.49
CA TRP A 221 -4.65 3.64 -5.55
C TRP A 221 -5.79 3.78 -6.55
N GLU A 222 -5.86 2.87 -7.50
CA GLU A 222 -6.97 2.80 -8.45
C GLU A 222 -7.50 1.38 -8.53
N ALA A 223 -8.82 1.22 -8.39
CA ALA A 223 -9.47 -0.08 -8.44
C ALA A 223 -9.34 -0.68 -9.85
N VAL A 224 -8.83 -1.91 -9.92
CA VAL A 224 -8.68 -2.68 -11.17
C VAL A 224 -9.61 -3.90 -11.22
N SER A 225 -10.19 -4.27 -10.08
CA SER A 225 -11.14 -5.37 -9.99
C SER A 225 -12.10 -5.12 -8.83
N LEU A 226 -13.37 -5.39 -9.05
CA LEU A 226 -14.42 -5.33 -8.05
C LEU A 226 -15.31 -6.55 -8.21
N ARG A 227 -15.52 -7.29 -7.12
CA ARG A 227 -16.33 -8.51 -7.12
C ARG A 227 -17.28 -8.54 -5.94
N SER A 228 -18.51 -8.92 -6.19
CA SER A 228 -19.51 -9.27 -5.16
C SER A 228 -19.58 -10.78 -5.02
N GLY A 229 -19.69 -11.27 -3.78
CA GLY A 229 -19.72 -12.71 -3.51
C GLY A 229 -19.47 -13.02 -2.05
N THR A 230 -18.99 -14.23 -1.76
CA THR A 230 -18.57 -14.62 -0.42
C THR A 230 -17.09 -14.96 -0.45
N PHE A 231 -16.30 -14.16 0.26
CA PHE A 231 -14.85 -14.30 0.33
C PHE A 231 -14.44 -14.54 1.80
N PRO A 232 -13.58 -15.51 2.11
CA PRO A 232 -13.10 -15.69 3.46
C PRO A 232 -12.21 -14.49 3.87
N ILE A 233 -12.39 -14.01 5.08
CA ILE A 233 -11.43 -13.11 5.73
C ILE A 233 -10.58 -13.98 6.64
N THR A 234 -9.30 -14.12 6.31
CA THR A 234 -8.37 -14.96 7.04
C THR A 234 -7.33 -14.13 7.77
N LYS A 235 -6.98 -14.55 8.98
CA LYS A 235 -5.96 -13.93 9.82
C LYS A 235 -4.77 -14.86 9.95
N ARG A 236 -3.58 -14.33 9.71
CA ARG A 236 -2.31 -15.05 9.92
C ARG A 236 -2.01 -15.16 11.41
N ASP A 237 -1.06 -16.00 11.77
CA ASP A 237 -0.46 -16.00 13.10
C ASP A 237 0.47 -14.78 13.24
N TYR A 238 0.19 -13.93 14.23
CA TYR A 238 0.96 -12.74 14.58
C TYR A 238 1.48 -12.81 16.03
N THR A 239 1.65 -14.00 16.58
CA THR A 239 2.10 -14.19 17.97
C THR A 239 3.50 -13.64 18.22
N ASP A 240 4.33 -13.53 17.17
CA ASP A 240 5.65 -12.91 17.23
C ASP A 240 5.64 -11.37 17.03
N PHE A 241 4.45 -10.76 16.91
CA PHE A 241 4.30 -9.30 16.84
C PHE A 241 4.08 -8.73 18.24
N HIS A 242 4.88 -7.77 18.63
CA HIS A 242 4.68 -7.07 19.89
C HIS A 242 3.71 -5.90 19.72
N LYS A 243 2.98 -5.58 20.79
CA LYS A 243 2.13 -4.39 20.83
C LYS A 243 2.98 -3.14 20.94
N ASP A 244 2.68 -2.13 20.14
CA ASP A 244 3.41 -0.88 20.10
C ASP A 244 2.45 0.29 19.80
N SER A 245 2.97 1.51 19.79
CA SER A 245 2.23 2.69 19.36
C SER A 245 2.42 2.91 17.85
N ARG A 246 1.41 3.49 17.19
CA ARG A 246 1.53 3.94 15.80
C ARG A 246 2.76 4.82 15.60
N GLU A 247 2.95 5.80 16.49
CA GLU A 247 4.04 6.76 16.39
C GLU A 247 5.43 6.07 16.39
N HIS A 248 5.64 5.09 17.24
CA HIS A 248 6.92 4.36 17.29
C HIS A 248 7.13 3.49 16.04
N VAL A 249 6.12 2.72 15.64
CA VAL A 249 6.16 1.91 14.42
C VAL A 249 6.45 2.79 13.20
N TYR A 250 5.74 3.89 13.05
CA TYR A 250 5.91 4.85 11.98
C TYR A 250 7.35 5.45 11.94
N LYS A 251 7.85 5.94 13.07
CA LYS A 251 9.22 6.46 13.17
C LYS A 251 10.26 5.43 12.72
N LEU A 252 10.06 4.16 13.10
CA LEU A 252 10.97 3.09 12.73
C LEU A 252 10.89 2.77 11.22
N GLN A 253 9.69 2.77 10.64
CA GLN A 253 9.48 2.59 9.20
C GLN A 253 10.12 3.71 8.39
N VAL A 254 9.94 4.97 8.81
CA VAL A 254 10.59 6.13 8.18
C VAL A 254 12.10 6.05 8.28
N ALA A 255 12.63 5.69 9.45
CA ALA A 255 14.07 5.54 9.65
C ALA A 255 14.65 4.43 8.76
N ALA A 256 13.95 3.29 8.63
CA ALA A 256 14.34 2.19 7.76
C ALA A 256 14.39 2.61 6.29
N ASN A 257 13.39 3.36 5.81
CA ASN A 257 13.37 3.86 4.44
C ASN A 257 14.48 4.89 4.18
N ARG A 258 14.74 5.78 5.14
CA ARG A 258 15.77 6.84 4.99
C ARG A 258 17.19 6.32 5.09
N ASP A 259 17.46 5.40 6.00
CA ASP A 259 18.80 4.83 6.20
C ASP A 259 18.72 3.40 6.74
N TYR A 260 18.46 2.47 5.86
CA TYR A 260 18.31 1.05 6.20
C TYR A 260 19.53 0.44 6.88
N LEU A 261 20.74 0.78 6.39
CA LEU A 261 21.97 0.20 6.94
C LEU A 261 22.18 0.61 8.39
N LYS A 262 22.00 1.91 8.67
CA LYS A 262 22.14 2.47 10.02
C LYS A 262 21.05 1.94 10.95
N THR A 263 19.80 1.99 10.50
CA THR A 263 18.63 1.56 11.30
C THR A 263 18.69 0.06 11.60
N GLY A 264 19.10 -0.75 10.63
CA GLY A 264 19.31 -2.20 10.81
C GLY A 264 20.55 -2.58 11.59
N GLY A 265 21.39 -1.60 11.99
CA GLY A 265 22.60 -1.82 12.78
C GLY A 265 23.76 -2.43 12.00
N ALA A 266 23.79 -2.27 10.66
CA ALA A 266 24.89 -2.77 9.84
C ALA A 266 26.22 -2.09 10.21
N ARG A 267 27.27 -2.87 10.39
CA ARG A 267 28.60 -2.36 10.74
C ARG A 267 29.63 -2.72 9.68
N ASP A 268 30.62 -1.86 9.54
CA ASP A 268 31.80 -2.16 8.76
C ASP A 268 32.63 -3.25 9.48
N ARG A 269 33.09 -4.24 8.73
CA ARG A 269 33.78 -5.40 9.30
C ARG A 269 35.19 -5.07 9.81
N VAL A 270 35.82 -4.02 9.28
CA VAL A 270 37.18 -3.63 9.60
C VAL A 270 37.20 -2.59 10.73
N THR A 271 36.36 -1.54 10.58
CA THR A 271 36.36 -0.40 11.50
C THR A 271 35.39 -0.55 12.65
N GLY A 272 34.40 -1.46 12.55
CA GLY A 272 33.30 -1.60 13.52
C GLY A 272 32.28 -0.46 13.48
N GLN A 273 32.50 0.56 12.66
CA GLN A 273 31.60 1.71 12.55
C GLN A 273 30.26 1.34 11.91
N LEU A 274 29.19 2.02 12.32
CA LEU A 274 27.89 1.88 11.70
C LEU A 274 27.95 2.35 10.25
N LYS A 275 27.48 1.51 9.33
CA LYS A 275 27.27 1.89 7.93
C LYS A 275 26.03 2.76 7.82
N SER A 276 26.10 3.78 6.98
CA SER A 276 25.00 4.69 6.68
C SER A 276 24.95 4.93 5.18
N LYS A 277 23.75 4.90 4.62
CA LYS A 277 23.47 5.30 3.26
C LYS A 277 22.06 5.89 3.22
N GLN A 278 22.00 7.21 3.14
CA GLN A 278 20.75 7.94 3.17
C GLN A 278 20.09 7.97 1.80
N PHE A 279 18.76 7.88 1.81
CA PHE A 279 17.91 8.01 0.64
C PHE A 279 16.76 8.98 0.92
N PRO A 280 16.35 9.78 -0.07
CA PRO A 280 15.13 10.55 0.03
C PRO A 280 13.94 9.62 0.27
N TYR A 281 13.15 9.94 1.27
CA TYR A 281 11.92 9.24 1.58
C TYR A 281 10.84 10.23 2.00
N ASP A 282 9.72 10.20 1.32
CA ASP A 282 8.56 11.03 1.58
C ASP A 282 7.38 10.12 1.95
N PRO A 283 7.07 9.94 3.25
CA PRO A 283 6.08 8.98 3.72
C PRO A 283 4.65 9.42 3.38
N LEU A 284 3.71 8.46 3.34
CA LEU A 284 2.29 8.71 3.13
C LEU A 284 1.70 9.62 4.20
N GLU A 285 2.07 9.39 5.44
CA GLU A 285 1.63 10.16 6.60
C GLU A 285 2.79 11.05 7.05
N LEU A 286 2.53 12.32 7.32
CA LEU A 286 3.56 13.29 7.73
C LEU A 286 3.49 13.61 9.23
N GLU A 287 2.40 13.16 9.92
CA GLU A 287 2.11 13.39 11.32
C GLU A 287 1.89 12.10 12.10
#